data_a91b870fd635c324a1ee63a69dcf0899
#
_entry.id   a91b870fd635c324a1ee63a69dcf0899
#
_cell.length_a   1.000
_cell.length_b   1.000
_cell.length_c   1.000
_cell.angle_alpha   90.00
_cell.angle_beta   90.00
_cell.angle_gamma   90.00
#
_symmetry.space_group_name_H-M   'P 1'
#
loop_
_entity.id
_entity.type
_entity.pdbx_description
1 polymer ?
#
loop_
_entity_poly.entity_id
_entity_poly.type
_entity_poly.pdbx_seq_one_letter_code
_entity_poly.pdbx_strand_id
1 'polypeptide(L)'
;MIRHIVLIRFRADVTESQAEALLAPLGPLSARLGFTATWGRSESPEQIERGYMHGFVADFADWPALAAYQQDEEHKAFGAGLVAHAAGGIDGILVFDLAAG
;
A
#
# COMPACT_ATOMS: atom_id res chain seq x y z
N MET A 1 -3.97 -7.37 16.61
CA MET A 1 -3.25 -6.64 15.56
C MET A 1 -4.12 -6.52 14.32
N ILE A 2 -3.98 -5.43 13.59
CA ILE A 2 -4.71 -5.22 12.34
C ILE A 2 -3.72 -5.31 11.19
N ARG A 3 -3.98 -6.20 10.25
CA ARG A 3 -3.20 -6.34 9.03
C ARG A 3 -3.90 -5.60 7.91
N HIS A 4 -3.30 -4.50 7.49
CA HIS A 4 -3.79 -3.62 6.45
C HIS A 4 -3.09 -3.99 5.14
N ILE A 5 -3.85 -4.52 4.19
CA ILE A 5 -3.33 -5.01 2.91
C ILE A 5 -3.84 -4.09 1.82
N VAL A 6 -2.91 -3.57 1.02
CA VAL A 6 -3.24 -2.72 -0.13
C VAL A 6 -2.61 -3.31 -1.36
N LEU A 7 -3.42 -3.55 -2.39
CA LEU A 7 -2.94 -4.01 -3.68
C LEU A 7 -3.19 -2.92 -4.71
N ILE A 8 -2.24 -2.73 -5.62
CA ILE A 8 -2.26 -1.62 -6.55
C ILE A 8 -2.09 -2.15 -7.97
N ARG A 9 -2.98 -1.71 -8.85
CA ARG A 9 -2.87 -1.91 -10.28
C ARG A 9 -2.40 -0.59 -10.88
N PHE A 10 -1.10 -0.44 -11.05
CA PHE A 10 -0.54 0.76 -11.70
C PHE A 10 -0.86 0.78 -13.19
N ARG A 11 -0.91 1.99 -13.76
CA ARG A 11 -1.02 2.15 -15.21
C ARG A 11 0.17 1.47 -15.90
N ALA A 12 -0.05 1.03 -17.14
CA ALA A 12 0.98 0.34 -17.93
C ALA A 12 2.23 1.20 -18.18
N ASP A 13 2.10 2.53 -18.13
CA ASP A 13 3.23 3.46 -18.33
C ASP A 13 4.07 3.68 -17.06
N VAL A 14 3.66 3.13 -15.92
CA VAL A 14 4.45 3.21 -14.68
C VAL A 14 5.56 2.15 -14.74
N THR A 15 6.81 2.60 -14.68
CA THR A 15 7.96 1.68 -14.66
C THR A 15 8.13 1.06 -13.29
N GLU A 16 8.88 -0.05 -13.20
CA GLU A 16 9.19 -0.68 -11.93
C GLU A 16 9.92 0.28 -10.98
N SER A 17 10.84 1.08 -11.51
CA SER A 17 11.56 2.09 -10.73
C SER A 17 10.61 3.15 -10.15
N GLN A 18 9.61 3.57 -10.94
CA GLN A 18 8.60 4.51 -10.47
C GLN A 18 7.72 3.88 -9.39
N ALA A 19 7.32 2.61 -9.57
CA ALA A 19 6.53 1.90 -8.58
C ALA A 19 7.27 1.78 -7.25
N GLU A 20 8.56 1.45 -7.28
CA GLU A 20 9.40 1.39 -6.09
C GLU A 20 9.46 2.75 -5.38
N ALA A 21 9.64 3.84 -6.13
CA ALA A 21 9.68 5.19 -5.59
C ALA A 21 8.34 5.59 -4.96
N LEU A 22 7.22 5.18 -5.56
CA LEU A 22 5.88 5.47 -5.03
C LEU A 22 5.60 4.74 -3.71
N LEU A 23 6.18 3.58 -3.50
CA LEU A 23 6.00 2.78 -2.29
C LEU A 23 7.03 3.09 -1.20
N ALA A 24 8.17 3.66 -1.56
CA ALA A 24 9.27 3.93 -0.63
C ALA A 24 8.88 4.78 0.60
N PRO A 25 7.91 5.71 0.54
CA PRO A 25 7.48 6.46 1.73
C PRO A 25 6.99 5.60 2.89
N LEU A 26 6.63 4.34 2.63
CA LEU A 26 6.24 3.42 3.71
C LEU A 26 7.35 3.21 4.76
N GLY A 27 8.61 3.27 4.35
CA GLY A 27 9.74 3.15 5.29
C GLY A 27 9.73 4.24 6.36
N PRO A 28 9.86 5.52 6.01
CA PRO A 28 9.80 6.61 6.99
C PRO A 28 8.47 6.69 7.73
N LEU A 29 7.33 6.43 7.05
CA LEU A 29 6.02 6.42 7.70
C LEU A 29 5.94 5.37 8.80
N SER A 30 6.39 4.14 8.52
CA SER A 30 6.34 3.05 9.50
C SER A 30 7.23 3.35 10.71
N ALA A 31 8.41 3.91 10.48
CA ALA A 31 9.31 4.29 11.57
C ALA A 31 8.71 5.39 12.46
N ARG A 32 8.10 6.41 11.85
CA ARG A 32 7.54 7.55 12.59
C ARG A 32 6.26 7.18 13.33
N LEU A 33 5.40 6.39 12.72
CA LEU A 33 4.07 6.06 13.29
C LEU A 33 4.06 4.74 14.06
N GLY A 34 5.16 4.02 14.08
CA GLY A 34 5.30 2.82 14.92
C GLY A 34 4.56 1.60 14.43
N PHE A 35 4.44 1.41 13.11
CA PHE A 35 3.90 0.18 12.55
C PHE A 35 4.97 -0.55 11.73
N THR A 36 4.70 -1.77 11.33
CA THR A 36 5.60 -2.52 10.43
C THR A 36 4.99 -2.58 9.05
N ALA A 37 5.82 -2.53 8.02
CA ALA A 37 5.36 -2.58 6.63
C ALA A 37 6.32 -3.39 5.76
N THR A 38 5.73 -4.12 4.83
CA THR A 38 6.45 -4.83 3.76
C THR A 38 5.78 -4.49 2.45
N TRP A 39 6.55 -4.24 1.40
CA TRP A 39 6.00 -3.86 0.11
C TRP A 39 6.85 -4.39 -1.03
N GLY A 40 6.25 -4.47 -2.20
CA GLY A 40 6.96 -4.93 -3.39
C GLY A 40 6.05 -5.36 -4.51
N ARG A 41 6.63 -6.06 -5.46
CA ARG A 41 5.97 -6.61 -6.62
C ARG A 41 5.60 -8.08 -6.36
N SER A 42 4.46 -8.51 -6.91
CA SER A 42 4.07 -9.93 -6.85
C SER A 42 5.07 -10.81 -7.58
N GLU A 43 5.40 -11.92 -6.95
CA GLU A 43 6.23 -12.98 -7.54
C GLU A 43 5.46 -14.30 -7.53
N SER A 44 4.13 -14.22 -7.57
CA SER A 44 3.29 -15.41 -7.49
C SER A 44 3.46 -16.30 -8.72
N PRO A 45 3.75 -17.59 -8.54
CA PRO A 45 3.81 -18.53 -9.66
C PRO A 45 2.45 -18.82 -10.29
N GLU A 46 1.35 -18.49 -9.59
CA GLU A 46 0.01 -18.70 -10.11
C GLU A 46 -0.39 -17.69 -11.19
N GLN A 47 0.19 -16.49 -11.17
CA GLN A 47 -0.01 -15.44 -12.18
C GLN A 47 -1.48 -15.06 -12.38
N ILE A 48 -2.20 -14.94 -11.25
CA ILE A 48 -3.61 -14.53 -11.25
C ILE A 48 -3.82 -13.24 -10.46
N GLU A 49 -2.86 -12.32 -10.51
CA GLU A 49 -2.92 -11.03 -9.81
C GLU A 49 -3.98 -10.09 -10.39
N ARG A 50 -4.52 -10.37 -11.55
CA ARG A 50 -5.53 -9.52 -12.21
C ARG A 50 -5.05 -8.08 -12.43
N GLY A 51 -3.72 -7.92 -12.65
CA GLY A 51 -3.10 -6.61 -12.85
C GLY A 51 -2.65 -5.91 -11.59
N TYR A 52 -3.01 -6.41 -10.40
CA TYR A 52 -2.57 -5.87 -9.11
C TYR A 52 -1.18 -6.43 -8.78
N MET A 53 -0.18 -5.94 -9.50
CA MET A 53 1.17 -6.49 -9.46
C MET A 53 2.01 -5.97 -8.30
N HIS A 54 1.58 -4.92 -7.62
CA HIS A 54 2.29 -4.29 -6.51
C HIS A 54 1.37 -4.18 -5.31
N GLY A 55 1.96 -4.15 -4.13
CA GLY A 55 1.18 -4.01 -2.93
C GLY A 55 2.03 -3.83 -1.70
N PHE A 56 1.36 -3.63 -0.58
CA PHE A 56 2.02 -3.60 0.71
C PHE A 56 1.14 -4.19 1.79
N VAL A 57 1.79 -4.65 2.84
CA VAL A 57 1.15 -5.13 4.05
C VAL A 57 1.68 -4.29 5.20
N ALA A 58 0.79 -3.66 5.96
CA ALA A 58 1.13 -2.86 7.11
C ALA A 58 0.41 -3.40 8.34
N ASP A 59 1.15 -3.71 9.39
CA ASP A 59 0.59 -4.27 10.61
C ASP A 59 0.54 -3.19 11.69
N PHE A 60 -0.68 -2.93 12.19
CA PHE A 60 -0.95 -1.96 13.25
C PHE A 60 -1.37 -2.69 14.53
N ALA A 61 -1.04 -2.12 15.68
CA ALA A 61 -1.36 -2.73 16.96
C ALA A 61 -2.86 -2.91 17.17
N ASP A 62 -3.66 -1.93 16.74
CA ASP A 62 -5.11 -1.89 16.94
C ASP A 62 -5.76 -0.95 15.93
N TRP A 63 -7.10 -0.86 15.98
CA TRP A 63 -7.85 0.03 15.10
C TRP A 63 -7.51 1.51 15.29
N PRO A 64 -7.32 2.03 16.53
CA PRO A 64 -6.91 3.43 16.69
C PRO A 64 -5.57 3.76 16.02
N ALA A 65 -4.61 2.83 16.04
CA ALA A 65 -3.33 3.03 15.36
C ALA A 65 -3.51 3.14 13.85
N LEU A 66 -4.35 2.29 13.26
CA LEU A 66 -4.69 2.37 11.84
C LEU A 66 -5.39 3.70 11.53
N ALA A 67 -6.33 4.12 12.36
CA ALA A 67 -7.03 5.39 12.18
C ALA A 67 -6.08 6.59 12.20
N ALA A 68 -5.11 6.59 13.11
CA ALA A 68 -4.10 7.64 13.19
C ALA A 68 -3.26 7.71 11.90
N TYR A 69 -2.87 6.56 11.36
CA TYR A 69 -2.17 6.47 10.08
C TYR A 69 -3.02 7.04 8.94
N GLN A 70 -4.29 6.67 8.88
CA GLN A 70 -5.20 7.13 7.82
C GLN A 70 -5.41 8.64 7.84
N GLN A 71 -5.28 9.29 8.99
CA GLN A 71 -5.45 10.74 9.15
C GLN A 71 -4.15 11.52 9.04
N ASP A 72 -3.03 10.85 8.99
CA ASP A 72 -1.72 11.47 8.88
C ASP A 72 -1.54 12.16 7.52
N GLU A 73 -1.03 13.39 7.53
CA GLU A 73 -0.91 14.19 6.29
C GLU A 73 0.09 13.58 5.30
N GLU A 74 1.20 13.00 5.79
CA GLU A 74 2.15 12.35 4.90
C GLU A 74 1.59 11.08 4.29
N HIS A 75 0.77 10.33 5.07
CA HIS A 75 0.05 9.18 4.53
C HIS A 75 -0.93 9.61 3.44
N LYS A 76 -1.66 10.71 3.65
CA LYS A 76 -2.60 11.21 2.64
C LYS A 76 -1.88 11.57 1.34
N ALA A 77 -0.71 12.20 1.43
CA ALA A 77 0.10 12.53 0.26
C ALA A 77 0.61 11.27 -0.44
N PHE A 78 1.08 10.29 0.33
CA PHE A 78 1.49 8.99 -0.17
C PHE A 78 0.34 8.29 -0.90
N GLY A 79 -0.84 8.21 -0.29
CA GLY A 79 -2.02 7.60 -0.89
C GLY A 79 -2.47 8.32 -2.16
N ALA A 80 -2.43 9.65 -2.17
CA ALA A 80 -2.76 10.44 -3.37
C ALA A 80 -1.82 10.13 -4.52
N GLY A 81 -0.53 9.91 -4.24
CA GLY A 81 0.46 9.51 -5.24
C GLY A 81 0.14 8.15 -5.85
N LEU A 82 -0.28 7.19 -5.03
CA LEU A 82 -0.68 5.87 -5.51
C LEU A 82 -1.90 5.96 -6.41
N VAL A 83 -2.94 6.69 -5.99
CA VAL A 83 -4.17 6.87 -6.77
C VAL A 83 -3.87 7.56 -8.10
N ALA A 84 -3.00 8.57 -8.09
CA ALA A 84 -2.63 9.31 -9.31
C ALA A 84 -1.95 8.43 -10.37
N HIS A 85 -1.32 7.33 -9.96
CA HIS A 85 -0.59 6.44 -10.86
C HIS A 85 -1.30 5.08 -11.06
N ALA A 86 -2.42 4.86 -10.39
CA ALA A 86 -3.18 3.63 -10.53
C ALA A 86 -4.07 3.64 -11.78
N ALA A 87 -4.27 2.47 -12.36
CA ALA A 87 -5.16 2.31 -13.50
C ALA A 87 -6.60 2.58 -13.06
N GLY A 88 -7.23 3.59 -13.65
CA GLY A 88 -8.56 4.02 -13.27
C GLY A 88 -8.64 4.76 -11.95
N GLY A 89 -7.50 5.29 -11.44
CA GLY A 89 -7.47 6.02 -10.18
C GLY A 89 -7.79 5.11 -9.01
N ILE A 90 -8.74 5.49 -8.16
CA ILE A 90 -9.11 4.73 -6.97
C ILE A 90 -9.56 3.30 -7.29
N ASP A 91 -10.10 3.07 -8.50
CA ASP A 91 -10.52 1.74 -8.93
C ASP A 91 -9.34 0.76 -9.07
N GLY A 92 -8.12 1.28 -9.18
CA GLY A 92 -6.91 0.48 -9.22
C GLY A 92 -6.30 0.20 -7.85
N ILE A 93 -7.00 0.53 -6.78
CA ILE A 93 -6.55 0.30 -5.40
C ILE A 93 -7.51 -0.65 -4.71
N LEU A 94 -7.00 -1.72 -4.13
CA LEU A 94 -7.75 -2.62 -3.25
C LEU A 94 -7.23 -2.48 -1.82
N VAL A 95 -8.14 -2.28 -0.88
CA VAL A 95 -7.80 -2.22 0.55
C VAL A 95 -8.56 -3.33 1.27
N PHE A 96 -7.82 -4.13 2.01
CA PHE A 96 -8.38 -5.23 2.79
C PHE A 96 -7.76 -5.21 4.18
N ASP A 97 -8.59 -5.08 5.20
CA ASP A 97 -8.14 -5.05 6.58
C ASP A 97 -8.59 -6.31 7.30
N LEU A 98 -7.62 -7.01 7.90
CA LEU A 98 -7.84 -8.27 8.60
C LEU A 98 -7.45 -8.11 10.06
N ALA A 99 -8.38 -8.39 10.97
CA ALA A 99 -8.05 -8.50 12.38
C ALA A 99 -7.31 -9.83 12.58
N ALA A 100 -6.04 -9.78 12.95
CA ALA A 100 -5.17 -10.94 13.08
C ALA A 100 -4.70 -11.07 14.53
N GLY A 101 -4.61 -12.27 14.93
CA GLY A 101 -4.27 -12.60 16.22
C GLY A 101 -3.68 -12.59 17.18
#